data_74109db76682cfea1c49445d298f40dd
#
_entry.id   74109db76682cfea1c49445d298f40dd
#
_cell.length_a   1.000
_cell.length_b   1.000
_cell.length_c   1.000
_cell.angle_alpha   90.00
_cell.angle_beta   90.00
_cell.angle_gamma   90.00
#
_symmetry.space_group_name_H-M   'P 1'
#
loop_
_entity.id
_entity.type
_entity.pdbx_description
1 polymer ?
#
loop_
_entity_poly.entity_id
_entity_poly.type
_entity_poly.pdbx_seq_one_letter_code
_entity_poly.pdbx_strand_id
1 'polypeptide(L)'
;MRKVLTVLLLSTLAIGTASAETLHFGTTTANPPFVTANGKNQPVGFDIDLAHALCQQMQAQCQFTAQRFDTLIPALRFKKFDAVIAGMEVIPMREKQVAFSRPYRQALSGVVIVNKDVAHTFADLKAKKVGVV
;
A
#
# COMPACT_ATOMS: atom_id res chain seq x y z
N MET A 1 53.86 33.64 -40.95
CA MET A 1 53.04 32.43 -41.03
C MET A 1 52.58 32.09 -39.62
N ARG A 2 51.33 32.50 -39.25
CA ARG A 2 50.76 32.32 -37.89
C ARG A 2 49.87 31.10 -37.91
N LYS A 3 50.32 30.05 -37.21
CA LYS A 3 49.50 28.83 -37.03
C LYS A 3 48.46 29.10 -35.92
N VAL A 4 47.18 29.20 -36.30
CA VAL A 4 46.07 29.30 -35.37
C VAL A 4 45.71 27.87 -34.95
N LEU A 5 46.01 27.54 -33.69
CA LEU A 5 45.67 26.27 -33.06
C LEU A 5 44.24 26.38 -32.51
N THR A 6 43.26 25.81 -33.23
CA THR A 6 41.84 25.76 -32.78
C THR A 6 41.70 24.63 -31.79
N VAL A 7 41.59 24.93 -30.51
CA VAL A 7 41.28 23.96 -29.47
C VAL A 7 39.75 23.75 -29.44
N LEU A 8 39.32 22.62 -29.93
CA LEU A 8 37.91 22.17 -29.87
C LEU A 8 37.64 21.62 -28.46
N LEU A 9 37.00 22.41 -27.61
CA LEU A 9 36.49 21.93 -26.30
C LEU A 9 35.29 21.04 -26.54
N LEU A 10 35.47 19.72 -26.50
CA LEU A 10 34.39 18.76 -26.37
C LEU A 10 33.86 18.80 -24.93
N SER A 11 32.81 19.56 -24.68
CA SER A 11 32.02 19.47 -23.44
C SER A 11 31.16 18.19 -23.50
N THR A 12 31.66 17.13 -22.87
CA THR A 12 30.83 15.91 -22.61
C THR A 12 29.75 16.26 -21.60
N LEU A 13 28.49 16.44 -22.06
CA LEU A 13 27.32 16.45 -21.20
C LEU A 13 27.21 15.04 -20.56
N ALA A 14 27.56 14.93 -19.29
CA ALA A 14 27.23 13.77 -18.49
C ALA A 14 25.70 13.79 -18.27
N ILE A 15 24.95 13.09 -19.11
CA ILE A 15 23.51 12.82 -18.90
C ILE A 15 23.45 11.85 -17.73
N GLY A 16 23.28 12.39 -16.53
CA GLY A 16 22.98 11.59 -15.35
C GLY A 16 21.65 10.88 -15.58
N THR A 17 21.69 9.56 -15.74
CA THR A 17 20.48 8.73 -15.72
C THR A 17 19.87 8.82 -14.33
N ALA A 18 18.82 9.63 -14.15
CA ALA A 18 18.01 9.60 -12.96
C ALA A 18 17.37 8.20 -12.87
N SER A 19 17.91 7.34 -12.02
CA SER A 19 17.26 6.06 -11.70
C SER A 19 15.98 6.38 -10.94
N ALA A 20 14.84 5.97 -11.48
CA ALA A 20 13.57 6.09 -10.75
C ALA A 20 13.67 5.27 -9.47
N GLU A 21 13.34 5.89 -8.34
CA GLU A 21 13.28 5.21 -7.04
C GLU A 21 12.22 4.11 -7.09
N THR A 22 12.54 2.95 -6.51
CA THR A 22 11.56 1.85 -6.42
C THR A 22 10.98 1.83 -5.01
N LEU A 23 9.66 1.95 -4.91
CA LEU A 23 8.92 1.85 -3.65
C LEU A 23 8.33 0.45 -3.50
N HIS A 24 8.70 -0.20 -2.42
CA HIS A 24 8.22 -1.54 -2.09
C HIS A 24 7.00 -1.43 -1.17
N PHE A 25 5.86 -1.91 -1.65
CA PHE A 25 4.61 -1.95 -0.89
C PHE A 25 4.30 -3.36 -0.38
N GLY A 26 4.02 -3.44 0.93
CA GLY A 26 3.34 -4.60 1.51
C GLY A 26 1.83 -4.49 1.29
N THR A 27 1.19 -5.59 0.88
CA THR A 27 -0.26 -5.66 0.69
C THR A 27 -0.82 -7.02 1.09
N THR A 28 -2.12 -7.19 0.97
CA THR A 28 -2.81 -8.49 1.14
C THR A 28 -3.63 -8.76 -0.11
N THR A 29 -3.98 -10.00 -0.38
CA THR A 29 -4.91 -10.37 -1.45
C THR A 29 -6.27 -10.84 -0.93
N ALA A 30 -6.53 -10.67 0.36
CA ALA A 30 -7.72 -11.13 1.06
C ALA A 30 -8.66 -9.99 1.48
N ASN A 31 -8.73 -8.90 0.70
CA ASN A 31 -9.59 -7.74 0.99
C ASN A 31 -10.33 -7.25 -0.26
N PRO A 32 -11.17 -8.08 -0.90
CA PRO A 32 -11.94 -7.64 -2.06
C PRO A 32 -13.00 -6.58 -1.64
N PRO A 33 -13.34 -5.61 -2.49
CA PRO A 33 -12.82 -5.37 -3.83
C PRO A 33 -11.53 -4.53 -3.85
N PHE A 34 -10.98 -4.19 -2.68
CA PHE A 34 -9.82 -3.28 -2.57
C PHE A 34 -8.53 -3.92 -3.03
N VAL A 35 -8.27 -5.15 -2.58
CA VAL A 35 -7.15 -5.98 -3.08
C VAL A 35 -7.59 -7.43 -3.17
N THR A 36 -7.31 -8.03 -4.32
CA THR A 36 -7.51 -9.47 -4.57
C THR A 36 -6.35 -10.00 -5.41
N ALA A 37 -6.28 -11.33 -5.59
CA ALA A 37 -5.32 -11.94 -6.50
C ALA A 37 -5.97 -12.14 -7.88
N ASN A 38 -5.24 -11.79 -8.95
CA ASN A 38 -5.63 -12.17 -10.31
C ASN A 38 -5.26 -13.63 -10.61
N GLY A 39 -5.59 -14.10 -11.81
CA GLY A 39 -5.28 -15.48 -12.26
C GLY A 39 -3.79 -15.84 -12.29
N LYS A 40 -2.89 -14.86 -12.15
CA LYS A 40 -1.42 -15.02 -12.04
C LYS A 40 -0.92 -14.85 -10.61
N ASN A 41 -1.81 -14.86 -9.63
CA ASN A 41 -1.53 -14.63 -8.21
C ASN A 41 -0.88 -13.25 -7.90
N GLN A 42 -1.11 -12.25 -8.75
CA GLN A 42 -0.63 -10.89 -8.54
C GLN A 42 -1.72 -10.05 -7.85
N PRO A 43 -1.38 -9.15 -6.93
CA PRO A 43 -2.34 -8.27 -6.29
C PRO A 43 -2.90 -7.27 -7.31
N VAL A 44 -4.22 -7.12 -7.33
CA VAL A 44 -4.98 -6.19 -8.17
C VAL A 44 -6.14 -5.61 -7.37
N GLY A 45 -6.66 -4.46 -7.81
CA GLY A 45 -7.81 -3.80 -7.23
C GLY A 45 -7.53 -2.34 -6.88
N PHE A 46 -8.51 -1.69 -6.27
CA PHE A 46 -8.48 -0.24 -6.02
C PHE A 46 -7.21 0.24 -5.31
N ASP A 47 -6.76 -0.44 -4.27
CA ASP A 47 -5.57 -0.05 -3.51
C ASP A 47 -4.30 -0.14 -4.36
N ILE A 48 -4.23 -1.12 -5.25
CA ILE A 48 -3.09 -1.31 -6.16
C ILE A 48 -3.06 -0.21 -7.24
N ASP A 49 -4.23 0.11 -7.81
CA ASP A 49 -4.35 1.19 -8.80
C ASP A 49 -4.01 2.55 -8.16
N LEU A 50 -4.46 2.79 -6.92
CA LEU A 50 -4.11 3.99 -6.15
C LEU A 50 -2.59 4.08 -5.92
N ALA A 51 -1.94 2.99 -5.51
CA ALA A 51 -0.50 2.97 -5.31
C ALA A 51 0.26 3.26 -6.61
N HIS A 52 -0.17 2.68 -7.74
CA HIS A 52 0.43 2.98 -9.05
C HIS A 52 0.29 4.45 -9.41
N ALA A 53 -0.89 5.07 -9.19
CA ALA A 53 -1.09 6.49 -9.44
C ALA A 53 -0.18 7.36 -8.57
N LEU A 54 0.02 6.99 -7.29
CA LEU A 54 0.96 7.67 -6.39
C LEU A 54 2.40 7.55 -6.88
N CYS A 55 2.87 6.34 -7.23
CA CYS A 55 4.21 6.14 -7.76
C CYS A 55 4.43 6.95 -9.04
N GLN A 56 3.44 7.00 -9.93
CA GLN A 56 3.53 7.80 -11.15
C GLN A 56 3.73 9.29 -10.85
N GLN A 57 2.99 9.84 -9.89
CA GLN A 57 3.14 11.24 -9.46
C GLN A 57 4.50 11.51 -8.81
N MET A 58 5.07 10.52 -8.13
CA MET A 58 6.38 10.60 -7.48
C MET A 58 7.54 10.27 -8.43
N GLN A 59 7.25 9.95 -9.70
CA GLN A 59 8.25 9.48 -10.68
C GLN A 59 9.03 8.24 -10.17
N ALA A 60 8.37 7.39 -9.39
CA ALA A 60 8.89 6.18 -8.79
C ALA A 60 8.27 4.93 -9.44
N GLN A 61 8.91 3.77 -9.23
CA GLN A 61 8.34 2.47 -9.58
C GLN A 61 7.70 1.84 -8.34
N CYS A 62 6.54 1.20 -8.50
CA CYS A 62 5.90 0.42 -7.45
C CYS A 62 6.23 -1.07 -7.60
N GLN A 63 6.62 -1.71 -6.50
CA GLN A 63 6.66 -3.15 -6.37
C GLN A 63 5.77 -3.59 -5.21
N PHE A 64 5.07 -4.71 -5.37
CA PHE A 64 4.13 -5.21 -4.37
C PHE A 64 4.52 -6.59 -3.88
N THR A 65 4.46 -6.78 -2.56
CA THR A 65 4.62 -8.09 -1.93
C THR A 65 3.35 -8.37 -1.13
N ALA A 66 2.60 -9.39 -1.56
CA ALA A 66 1.40 -9.83 -0.87
C ALA A 66 1.76 -10.79 0.27
N GLN A 67 1.17 -10.56 1.44
CA GLN A 67 1.26 -11.46 2.59
C GLN A 67 0.00 -11.38 3.45
N ARG A 68 -0.06 -12.14 4.51
CA ARG A 68 -1.17 -12.10 5.46
C ARG A 68 -1.28 -10.72 6.10
N PHE A 69 -2.51 -10.24 6.28
CA PHE A 69 -2.80 -8.90 6.79
C PHE A 69 -2.17 -8.65 8.19
N ASP A 70 -2.23 -9.64 9.08
CA ASP A 70 -1.70 -9.56 10.45
C ASP A 70 -0.16 -9.42 10.50
N THR A 71 0.54 -9.82 9.45
CA THR A 71 1.99 -9.74 9.35
C THR A 71 2.51 -8.45 8.70
N LEU A 72 1.63 -7.61 8.14
CA LEU A 72 2.03 -6.40 7.41
C LEU A 72 2.73 -5.37 8.31
N ILE A 73 2.15 -5.04 9.48
CA ILE A 73 2.77 -4.08 10.41
C ILE A 73 4.11 -4.57 10.94
N PRO A 74 4.24 -5.82 11.45
CA PRO A 74 5.55 -6.36 11.81
C PRO A 74 6.58 -6.26 10.68
N ALA A 75 6.23 -6.65 9.46
CA ALA A 75 7.13 -6.61 8.32
C ALA A 75 7.56 -5.17 7.95
N LEU A 76 6.64 -4.19 8.01
CA LEU A 76 6.94 -2.77 7.82
C LEU A 76 7.95 -2.27 8.87
N ARG A 77 7.76 -2.61 10.13
CA ARG A 77 8.69 -2.25 11.21
C ARG A 77 10.08 -2.86 11.02
N PHE A 78 10.16 -4.05 10.45
CA PHE A 78 11.43 -4.68 10.05
C PHE A 78 11.97 -4.20 8.70
N LYS A 79 11.39 -3.12 8.14
CA LYS A 79 11.84 -2.50 6.88
C LYS A 79 11.84 -3.46 5.68
N LYS A 80 10.93 -4.45 5.68
CA LYS A 80 10.71 -5.31 4.51
C LYS A 80 9.97 -4.60 3.38
N PHE A 81 9.29 -3.51 3.71
CA PHE A 81 8.56 -2.62 2.81
C PHE A 81 8.84 -1.19 3.20
N ASP A 82 8.65 -0.27 2.26
CA ASP A 82 8.69 1.17 2.50
C ASP A 82 7.32 1.66 2.97
N ALA A 83 6.24 1.04 2.49
CA ALA A 83 4.87 1.34 2.87
C ALA A 83 3.98 0.10 2.82
N VAL A 84 2.79 0.21 3.41
CA VAL A 84 1.72 -0.80 3.33
C VAL A 84 0.49 -0.15 2.74
N ILE A 85 -0.14 -0.81 1.76
CA ILE A 85 -1.44 -0.45 1.22
C ILE A 85 -2.33 -1.69 1.18
N ALA A 86 -3.36 -1.72 2.01
CA ALA A 86 -4.16 -2.92 2.25
C ALA A 86 -5.55 -2.59 2.83
N GLY A 87 -6.08 -1.38 2.61
CA GLY A 87 -7.32 -0.94 3.24
C GLY A 87 -7.26 -0.94 4.78
N MET A 88 -6.07 -0.77 5.35
CA MET A 88 -5.86 -0.89 6.79
C MET A 88 -6.51 0.27 7.54
N GLU A 89 -7.42 -0.05 8.45
CA GLU A 89 -8.10 0.93 9.29
C GLU A 89 -7.17 1.54 10.33
N VAL A 90 -7.30 2.87 10.53
CA VAL A 90 -6.58 3.61 11.57
C VAL A 90 -7.25 3.36 12.91
N ILE A 91 -6.54 2.64 13.78
CA ILE A 91 -6.97 2.39 15.16
C ILE A 91 -5.83 2.69 16.14
N PRO A 92 -6.10 3.10 17.39
CA PRO A 92 -5.06 3.52 18.35
C PRO A 92 -3.97 2.48 18.59
N MET A 93 -4.29 1.19 18.50
CA MET A 93 -3.31 0.13 18.71
C MET A 93 -2.30 0.05 17.56
N ARG A 94 -2.72 0.37 16.32
CA ARG A 94 -1.83 0.39 15.14
C ARG A 94 -1.04 1.68 15.06
N GLU A 95 -1.64 2.83 15.38
CA GLU A 95 -0.98 4.14 15.43
C GLU A 95 0.21 4.18 16.40
N LYS A 96 0.17 3.38 17.48
CA LYS A 96 1.32 3.21 18.38
C LYS A 96 2.52 2.49 17.75
N GLN A 97 2.33 1.84 16.61
CA GLN A 97 3.35 0.99 15.99
C GLN A 97 3.88 1.56 14.69
N VAL A 98 3.05 2.26 13.92
CA VAL A 98 3.36 2.79 12.59
C VAL A 98 2.65 4.11 12.37
N ALA A 99 3.18 4.95 11.47
CA ALA A 99 2.51 6.15 11.01
C ALA A 99 1.49 5.82 9.92
N PHE A 100 0.40 6.57 9.89
CA PHE A 100 -0.63 6.48 8.86
C PHE A 100 -0.65 7.76 8.02
N SER A 101 -1.00 7.63 6.75
CA SER A 101 -1.39 8.74 5.90
C SER A 101 -2.78 9.29 6.30
N ARG A 102 -3.20 10.37 5.66
CA ARG A 102 -4.62 10.74 5.70
C ARG A 102 -5.45 9.61 5.06
N PRO A 103 -6.66 9.34 5.58
CA PRO A 103 -7.54 8.35 4.98
C PRO A 103 -7.85 8.68 3.51
N TYR A 104 -7.70 7.73 2.63
CA TYR A 104 -8.05 7.87 1.21
C TYR A 104 -9.48 7.39 0.90
N ARG A 105 -10.16 6.82 1.89
CA ARG A 105 -11.58 6.47 1.86
C ARG A 105 -12.19 6.59 3.24
N GLN A 106 -13.50 6.80 3.30
CA GLN A 106 -14.22 6.73 4.57
C GLN A 106 -14.38 5.26 5.00
N ALA A 107 -14.22 5.00 6.29
CA ALA A 107 -14.54 3.69 6.85
C ALA A 107 -16.06 3.46 6.68
N LEU A 108 -16.43 2.30 6.16
CA LEU A 108 -17.81 1.87 6.15
C LEU A 108 -18.18 1.43 7.57
N SER A 109 -19.41 1.72 7.99
CA SER A 109 -19.95 1.16 9.23
C SER A 109 -19.95 -0.35 9.14
N GLY A 110 -19.46 -1.00 10.19
CA GLY A 110 -19.52 -2.46 10.29
C GLY A 110 -20.97 -2.93 10.42
N VAL A 111 -21.28 -4.06 9.82
CA VAL A 111 -22.55 -4.76 10.03
C VAL A 111 -22.27 -6.09 10.72
N VAL A 112 -23.13 -6.45 11.64
CA VAL A 112 -23.07 -7.76 12.28
C VAL A 112 -24.12 -8.64 11.61
N ILE A 113 -23.65 -9.75 11.05
CA ILE A 113 -24.56 -10.75 10.46
C ILE A 113 -24.83 -11.81 11.52
N VAL A 114 -26.07 -12.03 11.82
CA VAL A 114 -26.53 -13.02 12.80
C VAL A 114 -27.58 -13.93 12.20
N ASN A 115 -27.74 -15.14 12.76
CA ASN A 115 -28.92 -15.94 12.48
C ASN A 115 -30.15 -15.18 12.97
N LYS A 116 -31.20 -15.11 12.16
CA LYS A 116 -32.44 -14.40 12.43
C LYS A 116 -33.12 -14.73 13.77
N ASP A 117 -32.86 -15.93 14.29
CA ASP A 117 -33.41 -16.41 15.54
C ASP A 117 -32.50 -16.15 16.76
N VAL A 118 -31.35 -15.53 16.57
CA VAL A 118 -30.34 -15.33 17.64
C VAL A 118 -30.33 -13.92 18.19
N ALA A 119 -30.48 -12.92 17.33
CA ALA A 119 -30.45 -11.51 17.72
C ALA A 119 -31.18 -10.63 16.69
N HIS A 120 -31.88 -9.62 17.17
CA HIS A 120 -32.56 -8.61 16.35
C HIS A 120 -31.99 -7.20 16.59
N THR A 121 -31.28 -7.02 17.69
CA THR A 121 -30.66 -5.75 18.09
C THR A 121 -29.23 -5.96 18.56
N PHE A 122 -28.43 -4.89 18.61
CA PHE A 122 -27.09 -4.97 19.22
C PHE A 122 -27.13 -5.36 20.71
N ALA A 123 -28.21 -5.02 21.42
CA ALA A 123 -28.36 -5.38 22.82
C ALA A 123 -28.45 -6.91 23.02
N ASP A 124 -29.01 -7.63 22.07
CA ASP A 124 -29.17 -9.09 22.12
C ASP A 124 -27.81 -9.83 21.97
N LEU A 125 -26.79 -9.10 21.50
CA LEU A 125 -25.43 -9.63 21.36
C LEU A 125 -24.63 -9.58 22.68
N LYS A 126 -25.18 -8.94 23.70
CA LYS A 126 -24.52 -8.89 25.03
C LYS A 126 -24.29 -10.32 25.53
N ALA A 127 -23.07 -10.59 25.96
CA ALA A 127 -22.61 -11.90 26.41
C ALA A 127 -22.59 -13.01 25.32
N LYS A 128 -22.75 -12.68 24.03
CA LYS A 128 -22.56 -13.64 22.94
C LYS A 128 -21.12 -13.58 22.41
N LYS A 129 -20.65 -14.71 21.89
CA LYS A 129 -19.38 -14.75 21.14
C LYS A 129 -19.61 -14.26 19.72
N VAL A 130 -18.96 -13.18 19.35
CA VAL A 130 -19.04 -12.60 17.99
C VAL A 130 -17.72 -12.83 17.29
N GLY A 131 -17.77 -13.44 16.11
CA GLY A 131 -16.63 -13.57 15.23
C GLY A 131 -16.39 -12.27 14.47
N VAL A 132 -15.13 -11.95 14.22
CA VAL A 132 -14.71 -10.83 13.40
C VAL A 132 -13.75 -11.30 12.29
N VAL A 133 -13.76 -10.60 11.17
CA VAL A 133 -12.88 -10.86 10.02
C VAL A 133 -11.63 -9.99 10.11
#